data_6c6f07d2a1bbbca8e7599a5ec7c95ff1
#
_entry.id   6c6f07d2a1bbbca8e7599a5ec7c95ff1
#
_cell.length_a   1.000
_cell.length_b   1.000
_cell.length_c   1.000
_cell.angle_alpha   90.00
_cell.angle_beta   90.00
_cell.angle_gamma   90.00
#
_symmetry.space_group_name_H-M   'P 1'
#
loop_
_entity.id
_entity.type
_entity.pdbx_description
1 polymer ?
#
loop_
_entity_poly.entity_id
_entity_poly.type
_entity_poly.pdbx_seq_one_letter_code
_entity_poly.pdbx_strand_id
1 'polypeptide(L)'
;DYYERVLYNQIIGSLHPEHYLTTYHYAVGLNASKPWGNRTPQESCCGGTGSENHVKYQEAAYFVSDDAIWVGLYIPTTAQWDAKKVTIEQDCLWPAEKSTIKITKGKGKFAMNLRVPYWATEGFDIKLNGKSIADSYQPCSYVTIPKRKWSDKDVVEVIMPFTKHINYGPDKMEIAATGLNETNTVFTPMWTGTLMYGPLAMVSTGIDHWNKAVLGI
;
A
#
# COMPACT_ATOMS: atom_id res chain seq x y z
N ASP A 1 1.99 0.08 -7.51
CA ASP A 1 0.61 0.00 -6.99
C ASP A 1 0.24 -1.42 -6.57
N TYR A 2 0.38 -2.42 -7.45
CA TYR A 2 0.06 -3.81 -7.11
C TYR A 2 0.89 -4.32 -5.91
N TYR A 3 2.19 -4.10 -5.93
CA TYR A 3 3.09 -4.51 -4.85
C TYR A 3 2.71 -3.86 -3.50
N GLU A 4 2.49 -2.55 -3.49
CA GLU A 4 2.06 -1.82 -2.30
C GLU A 4 0.74 -2.36 -1.74
N ARG A 5 -0.24 -2.59 -2.64
CA ARG A 5 -1.55 -3.11 -2.26
C ARG A 5 -1.45 -4.50 -1.62
N VAL A 6 -0.66 -5.40 -2.20
CA VAL A 6 -0.43 -6.74 -1.65
C VAL A 6 0.36 -6.67 -0.35
N LEU A 7 1.39 -5.82 -0.29
CA LEU A 7 2.22 -5.65 0.91
C LEU A 7 1.37 -5.24 2.11
N TYR A 8 0.58 -4.17 1.98
CA TYR A 8 -0.22 -3.66 3.10
C TYR A 8 -1.35 -4.61 3.49
N ASN A 9 -2.12 -5.07 2.51
CA ASN A 9 -3.41 -5.68 2.79
C ASN A 9 -3.36 -7.20 2.89
N GLN A 10 -2.31 -7.83 2.39
CA GLN A 10 -2.16 -9.28 2.47
C GLN A 10 -0.92 -9.69 3.26
N ILE A 11 0.27 -9.27 2.85
CA ILE A 11 1.51 -9.75 3.46
C ILE A 11 1.58 -9.33 4.93
N ILE A 12 1.48 -8.02 5.21
CA ILE A 12 1.46 -7.52 6.59
C ILE A 12 0.19 -7.96 7.30
N GLY A 13 -0.94 -7.92 6.61
CA GLY A 13 -2.20 -8.41 7.13
C GLY A 13 -2.22 -9.90 7.47
N SER A 14 -1.25 -10.70 7.01
CA SER A 14 -1.13 -12.10 7.38
C SER A 14 -0.49 -12.35 8.75
N LEU A 15 0.17 -11.34 9.31
CA LEU A 15 0.81 -11.45 10.61
C LEU A 15 -0.19 -11.27 11.74
N HIS A 16 -0.03 -12.10 12.77
CA HIS A 16 -0.73 -11.86 14.03
C HIS A 16 -0.16 -10.60 14.71
N PRO A 17 -1.00 -9.68 15.22
CA PRO A 17 -0.52 -8.42 15.76
C PRO A 17 0.35 -8.57 17.03
N GLU A 18 0.21 -9.66 17.78
CA GLU A 18 0.89 -9.87 19.06
C GLU A 18 1.89 -11.04 19.02
N HIS A 19 1.79 -11.90 18.02
CA HIS A 19 2.60 -13.11 17.93
C HIS A 19 3.22 -13.22 16.54
N TYR A 20 4.27 -14.03 16.42
CA TYR A 20 4.96 -14.29 15.14
C TYR A 20 4.21 -15.25 14.20
N LEU A 21 2.96 -15.61 14.52
CA LEU A 21 2.15 -16.52 13.71
C LEU A 21 1.64 -15.83 12.44
N THR A 22 1.58 -16.58 11.37
CA THR A 22 1.00 -16.16 10.10
C THR A 22 -0.30 -16.90 9.82
N THR A 23 -1.18 -16.27 9.04
CA THR A 23 -2.39 -16.93 8.55
C THR A 23 -2.01 -17.90 7.43
N TYR A 24 -2.41 -19.18 7.56
CA TYR A 24 -2.19 -20.19 6.54
C TYR A 24 -3.23 -20.10 5.40
N HIS A 25 -4.49 -19.94 5.77
CA HIS A 25 -5.61 -19.78 4.84
C HIS A 25 -6.35 -18.48 5.10
N TYR A 26 -6.69 -17.78 4.02
CA TYR A 26 -7.62 -16.67 4.08
C TYR A 26 -9.01 -17.14 3.65
N ALA A 27 -9.96 -16.99 4.53
CA ALA A 27 -11.36 -17.13 4.13
C ALA A 27 -11.74 -15.94 3.25
N VAL A 28 -12.37 -16.24 2.11
CA VAL A 28 -12.86 -15.25 1.17
C VAL A 28 -14.38 -15.23 1.26
N GLY A 29 -14.95 -14.06 1.47
CA GLY A 29 -16.39 -13.86 1.50
C GLY A 29 -16.92 -13.24 2.78
N LEU A 30 -18.25 -13.25 2.87
CA LEU A 30 -18.98 -12.69 4.00
C LEU A 30 -18.81 -13.58 5.24
N ASN A 31 -18.72 -12.98 6.42
CA ASN A 31 -18.48 -13.67 7.70
C ASN A 31 -17.17 -14.49 7.74
N ALA A 32 -16.23 -14.14 6.89
CA ALA A 32 -14.92 -14.77 6.91
C ALA A 32 -14.19 -14.47 8.22
N SER A 33 -13.65 -15.50 8.84
CA SER A 33 -12.73 -15.35 9.97
C SER A 33 -11.30 -15.59 9.51
N LYS A 34 -10.34 -14.92 10.15
CA LYS A 34 -8.93 -15.11 9.92
C LYS A 34 -8.38 -16.10 10.96
N PRO A 35 -8.20 -17.37 10.61
CA PRO A 35 -7.63 -18.33 11.54
C PRO A 35 -6.13 -18.09 11.65
N TRP A 36 -5.67 -17.81 12.83
CA TRP A 36 -4.25 -17.81 13.14
C TRP A 36 -3.80 -19.25 13.39
N GLY A 37 -2.78 -19.69 12.66
CA GLY A 37 -2.31 -21.07 12.77
C GLY A 37 -1.77 -21.39 14.15
N ASN A 38 -2.05 -22.59 14.64
CA ASN A 38 -1.46 -23.13 15.86
C ASN A 38 -0.08 -23.76 15.61
N ARG A 39 0.37 -23.75 14.35
CA ARG A 39 1.63 -24.36 13.93
C ARG A 39 2.71 -23.30 13.84
N THR A 40 3.91 -23.70 14.19
CA THR A 40 5.07 -22.86 13.96
C THR A 40 5.22 -22.59 12.46
N PRO A 41 5.68 -21.41 12.06
CA PRO A 41 5.88 -21.07 10.64
C PRO A 41 6.72 -22.11 9.88
N GLN A 42 7.62 -22.79 10.58
CA GLN A 42 8.53 -23.79 10.02
C GLN A 42 7.84 -25.12 9.63
N GLU A 43 6.63 -25.37 10.11
CA GLU A 43 5.93 -26.64 9.89
C GLU A 43 5.09 -26.69 8.62
N SER A 44 5.07 -25.62 7.84
CA SER A 44 4.30 -25.56 6.60
C SER A 44 5.02 -24.77 5.52
N CYS A 45 4.76 -25.13 4.25
CA CYS A 45 5.27 -24.37 3.09
C CYS A 45 4.82 -22.90 3.13
N CYS A 46 3.57 -22.63 3.50
CA CYS A 46 3.03 -21.27 3.58
C CYS A 46 3.60 -20.48 4.75
N GLY A 47 3.93 -21.14 5.86
CA GLY A 47 4.65 -20.51 6.97
C GLY A 47 6.06 -20.08 6.57
N GLY A 48 6.79 -20.92 5.84
CA GLY A 48 8.10 -20.58 5.29
C GLY A 48 8.03 -19.39 4.33
N THR A 49 7.13 -19.43 3.35
CA THR A 49 6.90 -18.35 2.41
C THR A 49 6.43 -17.06 3.11
N GLY A 50 5.55 -17.20 4.09
CA GLY A 50 5.11 -16.07 4.91
C GLY A 50 6.26 -15.37 5.62
N SER A 51 7.18 -16.15 6.20
CA SER A 51 8.38 -15.59 6.85
C SER A 51 9.33 -14.93 5.85
N GLU A 52 9.53 -15.53 4.67
CA GLU A 52 10.38 -14.99 3.61
C GLU A 52 9.88 -13.63 3.09
N ASN A 53 8.58 -13.46 2.97
CA ASN A 53 7.99 -12.20 2.50
C ASN A 53 8.44 -10.99 3.33
N HIS A 54 8.65 -11.17 4.64
CA HIS A 54 9.00 -10.07 5.54
C HIS A 54 10.43 -9.55 5.38
N VAL A 55 11.32 -10.34 4.79
CA VAL A 55 12.70 -9.89 4.49
C VAL A 55 12.83 -9.24 3.12
N LYS A 56 11.76 -9.24 2.32
CA LYS A 56 11.74 -8.75 0.93
C LYS A 56 11.06 -7.40 0.71
N TYR A 57 10.58 -6.74 1.76
CA TYR A 57 9.88 -5.46 1.62
C TYR A 57 10.66 -4.41 0.85
N GLN A 58 11.96 -4.43 0.98
CA GLN A 58 12.86 -3.43 0.42
C GLN A 58 13.10 -3.60 -1.09
N GLU A 59 12.82 -4.78 -1.66
CA GLU A 59 13.13 -5.09 -3.06
C GLU A 59 12.42 -4.17 -4.06
N ALA A 60 11.25 -3.64 -3.71
CA ALA A 60 10.49 -2.72 -4.55
C ALA A 60 10.51 -1.26 -4.06
N ALA A 61 11.35 -0.95 -3.06
CA ALA A 61 11.45 0.42 -2.54
C ALA A 61 12.11 1.35 -3.55
N TYR A 62 13.17 0.89 -4.21
CA TYR A 62 13.91 1.67 -5.19
C TYR A 62 14.30 0.85 -6.40
N PHE A 63 14.29 1.51 -7.56
CA PHE A 63 14.87 1.01 -8.78
C PHE A 63 15.87 2.04 -9.31
N VAL A 64 16.93 1.60 -9.94
CA VAL A 64 18.00 2.49 -10.44
C VAL A 64 18.35 2.19 -11.88
N SER A 65 18.77 3.21 -12.59
CA SER A 65 19.49 3.12 -13.88
C SER A 65 20.77 3.93 -13.77
N ASP A 66 21.53 4.06 -14.85
CA ASP A 66 22.77 4.83 -14.86
C ASP A 66 22.56 6.28 -14.41
N ASP A 67 21.43 6.87 -14.70
CA ASP A 67 21.18 8.31 -14.54
C ASP A 67 19.95 8.67 -13.73
N ALA A 68 19.21 7.70 -13.21
CA ALA A 68 17.98 7.96 -12.48
C ALA A 68 17.71 6.94 -11.38
N ILE A 69 17.00 7.39 -10.36
CA ILE A 69 16.42 6.55 -9.33
C ILE A 69 14.88 6.68 -9.36
N TRP A 70 14.18 5.58 -9.14
CA TRP A 70 12.73 5.54 -8.94
C TRP A 70 12.42 5.16 -7.50
N VAL A 71 11.61 5.96 -6.84
CA VAL A 71 11.06 5.66 -5.53
C VAL A 71 9.73 4.95 -5.73
N GLY A 72 9.73 3.63 -5.53
CA GLY A 72 8.58 2.76 -5.75
C GLY A 72 7.66 2.63 -4.54
N LEU A 73 8.23 2.64 -3.34
CA LEU A 73 7.49 2.56 -2.08
C LEU A 73 7.91 3.68 -1.12
N TYR A 74 6.95 4.19 -0.38
CA TYR A 74 7.16 5.18 0.67
C TYR A 74 7.19 4.48 2.03
N ILE A 75 8.36 3.90 2.36
CA ILE A 75 8.63 3.18 3.60
C ILE A 75 9.93 3.70 4.23
N PRO A 76 10.08 3.66 5.57
CA PRO A 76 11.32 4.10 6.20
C PRO A 76 12.49 3.22 5.74
N THR A 77 13.47 3.83 5.10
CA THR A 77 14.60 3.09 4.50
C THR A 77 15.86 3.94 4.42
N THR A 78 17.01 3.25 4.42
CA THR A 78 18.30 3.83 4.05
C THR A 78 18.87 3.00 2.90
N ALA A 79 19.05 3.63 1.74
CA ALA A 79 19.57 3.00 0.54
C ALA A 79 20.96 3.53 0.21
N GLN A 80 21.90 2.62 -0.05
CA GLN A 80 23.22 2.96 -0.56
C GLN A 80 23.26 2.72 -2.06
N TRP A 81 23.55 3.76 -2.82
CA TRP A 81 23.69 3.67 -4.27
C TRP A 81 25.17 3.84 -4.64
N ASP A 82 25.87 2.72 -4.68
CA ASP A 82 27.34 2.69 -4.83
C ASP A 82 27.82 3.32 -6.15
N ALA A 83 27.13 3.08 -7.24
CA ALA A 83 27.46 3.66 -8.54
C ALA A 83 27.44 5.20 -8.55
N LYS A 84 26.66 5.82 -7.70
CA LYS A 84 26.61 7.28 -7.52
C LYS A 84 27.32 7.76 -6.26
N LYS A 85 27.79 6.84 -5.41
CA LYS A 85 28.44 7.13 -4.12
C LYS A 85 27.57 8.00 -3.21
N VAL A 86 26.26 7.73 -3.18
CA VAL A 86 25.30 8.45 -2.34
C VAL A 86 24.56 7.50 -1.42
N THR A 87 24.17 8.01 -0.26
CA THR A 87 23.22 7.36 0.64
C THR A 87 21.94 8.20 0.64
N ILE A 88 20.82 7.54 0.41
CA ILE A 88 19.49 8.13 0.37
C ILE A 88 18.74 7.61 1.58
N GLU A 89 18.16 8.50 2.35
CA GLU A 89 17.32 8.18 3.50
C GLU A 89 15.89 8.62 3.21
N GLN A 90 14.96 7.72 3.44
CA GLN A 90 13.54 8.00 3.38
C GLN A 90 12.96 7.81 4.78
N ASP A 91 12.35 8.87 5.30
CA ASP A 91 11.74 8.91 6.62
C ASP A 91 10.23 9.13 6.49
N CYS A 92 9.45 8.30 7.17
CA CYS A 92 8.01 8.42 7.26
C CYS A 92 7.45 7.59 8.43
N LEU A 93 6.30 7.97 8.93
CA LEU A 93 5.48 7.12 9.80
C LEU A 93 4.66 6.19 8.92
N TRP A 94 5.04 4.94 8.87
CA TRP A 94 4.46 3.96 7.96
C TRP A 94 3.24 3.23 8.57
N PRO A 95 2.09 3.09 7.84
CA PRO A 95 1.74 3.65 6.52
C PRO A 95 1.60 5.18 6.58
N ALA A 96 2.11 5.87 5.57
CA ALA A 96 2.38 7.29 5.66
C ALA A 96 1.56 8.15 4.69
N GLU A 97 1.05 9.26 5.20
CA GLU A 97 0.50 10.36 4.40
C GLU A 97 1.57 11.37 3.97
N LYS A 98 2.79 11.18 4.45
CA LYS A 98 3.95 12.00 4.09
C LYS A 98 5.22 11.18 4.17
N SER A 99 6.10 11.35 3.18
CA SER A 99 7.46 10.82 3.19
C SER A 99 8.46 11.92 2.91
N THR A 100 9.59 11.89 3.61
CA THR A 100 10.70 12.82 3.43
C THR A 100 11.93 12.07 2.95
N ILE A 101 12.50 12.50 1.82
CA ILE A 101 13.65 11.87 1.19
C ILE A 101 14.82 12.83 1.19
N LYS A 102 15.97 12.39 1.68
CA LYS A 102 17.20 13.18 1.80
C LYS A 102 18.41 12.41 1.27
N ILE A 103 19.39 13.14 0.82
CA ILE A 103 20.73 12.61 0.59
C ILE A 103 21.54 12.82 1.86
N THR A 104 21.78 11.76 2.61
CA THR A 104 22.48 11.86 3.90
C THR A 104 24.00 11.71 3.78
N LYS A 105 24.47 11.13 2.66
CA LYS A 105 25.90 10.97 2.40
C LYS A 105 26.21 11.09 0.91
N GLY A 106 27.30 11.75 0.61
CA GLY A 106 27.81 11.89 -0.75
C GLY A 106 27.13 13.01 -1.55
N LYS A 107 27.49 13.10 -2.83
CA LYS A 107 26.94 14.04 -3.81
C LYS A 107 26.88 13.33 -5.15
N GLY A 108 25.73 13.38 -5.79
CA GLY A 108 25.50 12.70 -7.06
C GLY A 108 24.76 13.57 -8.07
N LYS A 109 24.83 13.19 -9.35
CA LYS A 109 24.03 13.83 -10.41
C LYS A 109 23.12 12.79 -11.03
N PHE A 110 21.82 12.89 -10.78
CA PHE A 110 20.82 11.96 -11.27
C PHE A 110 19.43 12.61 -11.29
N ALA A 111 18.49 11.99 -12.01
CA ALA A 111 17.07 12.28 -11.94
C ALA A 111 16.41 11.45 -10.83
N MET A 112 15.36 11.98 -10.21
CA MET A 112 14.58 11.25 -9.22
C MET A 112 13.13 11.16 -9.71
N ASN A 113 12.64 9.93 -9.85
CA ASN A 113 11.28 9.63 -10.27
C ASN A 113 10.49 9.19 -9.03
N LEU A 114 9.44 9.91 -8.72
CA LEU A 114 8.61 9.72 -7.54
C LEU A 114 7.25 9.16 -7.96
N ARG A 115 6.87 8.03 -7.42
CA ARG A 115 5.60 7.39 -7.75
C ARG A 115 4.42 8.22 -7.24
N VAL A 116 3.42 8.39 -8.08
CA VAL A 116 2.09 8.89 -7.70
C VAL A 116 1.17 7.69 -7.55
N PRO A 117 0.82 7.29 -6.32
CA PRO A 117 -0.02 6.12 -6.10
C PRO A 117 -1.39 6.24 -6.78
N TYR A 118 -2.00 5.10 -7.13
CA TYR A 118 -3.32 5.08 -7.78
C TYR A 118 -4.43 5.70 -6.93
N TRP A 119 -4.30 5.59 -5.62
CA TRP A 119 -5.26 6.11 -4.64
C TRP A 119 -5.02 7.58 -4.28
N ALA A 120 -3.91 8.17 -4.68
CA ALA A 120 -3.55 9.56 -4.39
C ALA A 120 -4.24 10.52 -5.39
N THR A 121 -5.55 10.63 -5.27
CA THR A 121 -6.40 11.39 -6.18
C THR A 121 -6.63 12.83 -5.74
N GLU A 122 -6.42 13.13 -4.46
CA GLU A 122 -6.67 14.46 -3.89
C GLU A 122 -5.50 14.87 -2.97
N GLY A 123 -5.11 16.12 -3.04
CA GLY A 123 -4.12 16.72 -2.14
C GLY A 123 -2.69 16.17 -2.27
N PHE A 124 -2.41 15.35 -3.28
CA PHE A 124 -1.05 14.86 -3.52
C PHE A 124 -0.15 16.01 -3.97
N ASP A 125 1.03 16.10 -3.37
CA ASP A 125 2.03 17.11 -3.72
C ASP A 125 3.45 16.56 -3.53
N ILE A 126 4.36 17.05 -4.36
CA ILE A 126 5.80 16.80 -4.23
C ILE A 126 6.50 18.14 -4.08
N LYS A 127 7.25 18.30 -3.00
CA LYS A 127 8.03 19.51 -2.76
C LYS A 127 9.52 19.21 -2.83
N LEU A 128 10.23 20.06 -3.54
CA LEU A 128 11.69 20.09 -3.51
C LEU A 128 12.12 21.36 -2.76
N ASN A 129 12.80 21.17 -1.63
CA ASN A 129 13.27 22.27 -0.77
C ASN A 129 12.11 23.23 -0.40
N GLY A 130 10.96 22.66 -0.06
CA GLY A 130 9.76 23.39 0.37
C GLY A 130 8.90 23.97 -0.75
N LYS A 131 9.28 23.83 -2.02
CA LYS A 131 8.51 24.33 -3.18
C LYS A 131 7.90 23.18 -3.95
N SER A 132 6.59 23.27 -4.24
CA SER A 132 5.93 22.30 -5.11
C SER A 132 6.56 22.30 -6.50
N ILE A 133 6.73 21.12 -7.08
CA ILE A 133 7.42 20.92 -8.36
C ILE A 133 6.46 20.89 -9.56
N ALA A 134 5.17 20.76 -9.31
CA ALA A 134 4.10 20.79 -10.31
C ALA A 134 2.79 21.28 -9.69
N ASP A 135 1.88 21.76 -10.54
CA ASP A 135 0.55 22.22 -10.13
C ASP A 135 -0.48 21.09 -10.02
N SER A 136 -0.22 19.96 -10.67
CA SER A 136 -1.09 18.78 -10.66
C SER A 136 -0.30 17.51 -10.89
N TYR A 137 -0.88 16.40 -10.45
CA TYR A 137 -0.27 15.08 -10.51
C TYR A 137 -1.26 14.05 -11.03
N GLN A 138 -0.76 13.15 -11.87
CA GLN A 138 -1.57 12.07 -12.43
C GLN A 138 -1.39 10.80 -11.58
N PRO A 139 -2.45 10.24 -10.96
CA PRO A 139 -2.37 8.94 -10.31
C PRO A 139 -1.89 7.83 -11.26
N CYS A 140 -1.36 6.74 -10.71
CA CYS A 140 -0.74 5.64 -11.46
C CYS A 140 0.44 6.05 -12.35
N SER A 141 1.21 7.05 -11.95
CA SER A 141 2.33 7.56 -12.74
C SER A 141 3.58 7.78 -11.91
N TYR A 142 4.60 8.31 -12.56
CA TYR A 142 5.80 8.84 -11.92
C TYR A 142 5.99 10.30 -12.30
N VAL A 143 6.40 11.12 -11.32
CA VAL A 143 6.82 12.49 -11.54
C VAL A 143 8.33 12.55 -11.45
N THR A 144 8.95 13.16 -12.44
CA THR A 144 10.39 13.27 -12.55
C THR A 144 10.90 14.61 -12.04
N ILE A 145 11.75 14.61 -11.03
CA ILE A 145 12.64 15.72 -10.77
C ILE A 145 13.82 15.56 -11.75
N PRO A 146 14.02 16.48 -12.68
CA PRO A 146 15.05 16.36 -13.72
C PRO A 146 16.45 16.15 -13.14
N LYS A 147 17.31 15.55 -13.94
CA LYS A 147 18.70 15.27 -13.57
C LYS A 147 19.42 16.52 -13.08
N ARG A 148 19.80 16.52 -11.82
CA ARG A 148 20.47 17.63 -11.13
C ARG A 148 21.58 17.12 -10.21
N LYS A 149 22.41 18.02 -9.72
CA LYS A 149 23.33 17.72 -8.61
C LYS A 149 22.52 17.69 -7.31
N TRP A 150 22.67 16.61 -6.57
CA TRP A 150 22.06 16.41 -5.25
C TRP A 150 23.11 16.57 -4.15
N SER A 151 22.69 17.04 -2.99
CA SER A 151 23.51 17.22 -1.81
C SER A 151 22.69 16.97 -0.53
N ASP A 152 23.35 16.98 0.61
CA ASP A 152 22.79 16.88 1.94
C ASP A 152 21.84 18.03 2.35
N LYS A 153 21.80 19.09 1.54
CA LYS A 153 20.88 20.22 1.73
C LYS A 153 19.53 20.04 1.02
N ASP A 154 19.46 19.06 0.12
CA ASP A 154 18.26 18.83 -0.65
C ASP A 154 17.27 17.93 0.13
N VAL A 155 16.03 18.38 0.18
CA VAL A 155 14.92 17.68 0.81
C VAL A 155 13.80 17.54 -0.18
N VAL A 156 13.34 16.31 -0.40
CA VAL A 156 12.15 16.02 -1.18
C VAL A 156 11.07 15.55 -0.19
N GLU A 157 9.93 16.19 -0.23
CA GLU A 157 8.76 15.82 0.55
C GLU A 157 7.68 15.32 -0.41
N VAL A 158 7.14 14.15 -0.14
CA VAL A 158 5.97 13.61 -0.85
C VAL A 158 4.80 13.62 0.12
N ILE A 159 3.77 14.35 -0.22
CA ILE A 159 2.54 14.53 0.55
C ILE A 159 1.45 13.76 -0.15
N MET A 160 0.80 12.84 0.54
CA MET A 160 -0.16 11.90 -0.04
C MET A 160 -1.29 11.60 0.95
N PRO A 161 -2.20 12.56 1.15
CA PRO A 161 -3.31 12.41 2.09
C PRO A 161 -4.15 11.18 1.76
N PHE A 162 -4.56 10.44 2.78
CA PHE A 162 -5.44 9.29 2.60
C PHE A 162 -6.88 9.75 2.41
N THR A 163 -7.48 9.32 1.33
CA THR A 163 -8.90 9.52 1.04
C THR A 163 -9.64 8.19 1.00
N LYS A 164 -10.94 8.23 1.28
CA LYS A 164 -11.79 7.05 1.15
C LYS A 164 -12.19 6.85 -0.29
N HIS A 165 -12.07 5.61 -0.77
CA HIS A 165 -12.52 5.24 -2.12
C HIS A 165 -12.95 3.78 -2.16
N ILE A 166 -13.61 3.37 -3.23
CA ILE A 166 -14.05 1.99 -3.43
C ILE A 166 -13.26 1.36 -4.57
N ASN A 167 -12.61 0.25 -4.28
CA ASN A 167 -12.07 -0.64 -5.29
C ASN A 167 -13.14 -1.65 -5.66
N TYR A 168 -13.74 -1.49 -6.83
CA TYR A 168 -14.74 -2.42 -7.33
C TYR A 168 -14.09 -3.76 -7.70
N GLY A 169 -14.77 -4.84 -7.30
CA GLY A 169 -14.43 -6.19 -7.77
C GLY A 169 -14.78 -6.36 -9.24
N PRO A 170 -14.17 -7.33 -9.92
CA PRO A 170 -14.46 -7.60 -11.32
C PRO A 170 -15.85 -8.25 -11.52
N ASP A 171 -16.39 -8.87 -10.47
CA ASP A 171 -17.60 -9.69 -10.55
C ASP A 171 -18.78 -9.04 -9.84
N LYS A 172 -19.98 -9.35 -10.35
CA LYS A 172 -21.22 -9.12 -9.65
C LYS A 172 -21.56 -10.35 -8.82
N MET A 173 -21.93 -10.15 -7.58
CA MET A 173 -22.53 -11.20 -6.75
C MET A 173 -24.04 -11.12 -6.85
N GLU A 174 -24.69 -12.27 -6.97
CA GLU A 174 -26.12 -12.39 -6.78
C GLU A 174 -26.40 -12.61 -5.30
N ILE A 175 -27.06 -11.66 -4.67
CA ILE A 175 -27.48 -11.78 -3.29
C ILE A 175 -28.94 -12.19 -3.26
N ALA A 176 -29.19 -13.34 -2.67
CA ALA A 176 -30.55 -13.79 -2.40
C ALA A 176 -31.15 -12.94 -1.27
N ALA A 177 -32.12 -12.13 -1.60
CA ALA A 177 -32.96 -11.45 -0.61
C ALA A 177 -34.19 -12.32 -0.31
N THR A 178 -34.15 -13.05 0.80
CA THR A 178 -35.34 -13.72 1.33
C THR A 178 -36.05 -12.74 2.24
N GLY A 179 -37.24 -12.32 1.84
CA GLY A 179 -38.17 -11.65 2.75
C GLY A 179 -38.58 -12.61 3.86
N LEU A 180 -38.79 -12.11 5.06
CA LEU A 180 -39.14 -12.90 6.26
C LEU A 180 -40.41 -13.77 6.13
N ASN A 181 -41.17 -13.61 5.05
CA ASN A 181 -42.43 -14.33 4.79
C ASN A 181 -42.69 -14.67 3.32
N GLU A 182 -41.64 -14.67 2.48
CA GLU A 182 -41.84 -14.90 1.05
C GLU A 182 -41.22 -16.21 0.56
N THR A 183 -41.98 -16.95 -0.19
CA THR A 183 -41.56 -18.20 -0.86
C THR A 183 -40.71 -17.93 -2.12
N ASN A 184 -40.57 -16.68 -2.53
CA ASN A 184 -39.81 -16.29 -3.70
C ASN A 184 -38.49 -15.62 -3.30
N THR A 185 -37.39 -16.26 -3.65
CA THR A 185 -36.06 -15.68 -3.54
C THR A 185 -35.80 -14.78 -4.75
N VAL A 186 -35.63 -13.49 -4.53
CA VAL A 186 -35.22 -12.54 -5.58
C VAL A 186 -33.72 -12.40 -5.55
N PHE A 187 -33.07 -12.76 -6.65
CA PHE A 187 -31.64 -12.54 -6.82
C PHE A 187 -31.41 -11.15 -7.42
N THR A 188 -30.76 -10.31 -6.67
CA THR A 188 -30.38 -8.98 -7.16
C THR A 188 -28.88 -8.96 -7.43
N PRO A 189 -28.44 -8.70 -8.67
CA PRO A 189 -27.02 -8.56 -8.96
C PRO A 189 -26.47 -7.29 -8.30
N MET A 190 -25.45 -7.46 -7.46
CA MET A 190 -24.79 -6.36 -6.77
C MET A 190 -23.31 -6.35 -7.12
N TRP A 191 -22.76 -5.18 -7.31
CA TRP A 191 -21.33 -5.02 -7.43
C TRP A 191 -20.65 -5.28 -6.09
N THR A 192 -19.56 -6.04 -6.13
CA THR A 192 -18.69 -6.17 -4.97
C THR A 192 -17.63 -5.08 -4.99
N GLY A 193 -17.24 -4.62 -3.83
CA GLY A 193 -16.18 -3.64 -3.71
C GLY A 193 -15.57 -3.65 -2.31
N THR A 194 -14.34 -3.17 -2.24
CA THR A 194 -13.63 -2.99 -0.98
C THR A 194 -13.51 -1.50 -0.69
N LEU A 195 -13.98 -1.09 0.49
CA LEU A 195 -13.73 0.26 0.97
C LEU A 195 -12.24 0.38 1.30
N MET A 196 -11.62 1.38 0.72
CA MET A 196 -10.21 1.70 0.93
C MET A 196 -10.07 3.03 1.68
N TYR A 197 -8.99 3.16 2.45
CA TYR A 197 -8.52 4.42 3.02
C TYR A 197 -7.05 4.59 2.63
N GLY A 198 -6.78 5.42 1.63
CA GLY A 198 -5.49 5.41 0.96
C GLY A 198 -5.15 4.02 0.42
N PRO A 199 -3.99 3.44 0.75
CA PRO A 199 -3.59 2.11 0.33
C PRO A 199 -4.23 0.97 1.14
N LEU A 200 -4.97 1.27 2.21
CA LEU A 200 -5.44 0.29 3.19
C LEU A 200 -6.86 -0.18 2.90
N ALA A 201 -7.05 -1.50 2.84
CA ALA A 201 -8.37 -2.09 2.78
C ALA A 201 -9.02 -2.04 4.17
N MET A 202 -10.20 -1.45 4.24
CA MET A 202 -10.97 -1.35 5.47
C MET A 202 -11.79 -2.61 5.66
N VAL A 203 -11.80 -3.13 6.87
CA VAL A 203 -12.61 -4.28 7.26
C VAL A 203 -13.54 -3.89 8.39
N SER A 204 -14.78 -4.38 8.34
CA SER A 204 -15.69 -4.31 9.46
C SER A 204 -15.43 -5.51 10.35
N THR A 205 -15.08 -5.28 11.60
CA THR A 205 -15.03 -6.30 12.64
C THR A 205 -16.26 -6.17 13.51
N GLY A 206 -16.96 -7.24 13.74
CA GLY A 206 -18.17 -7.21 14.58
C GLY A 206 -18.92 -8.51 14.53
N ILE A 207 -19.86 -8.57 15.40
CA ILE A 207 -20.56 -9.72 15.88
C ILE A 207 -21.66 -10.12 14.89
N ASP A 208 -21.81 -11.40 14.72
CA ASP A 208 -22.92 -12.30 14.45
C ASP A 208 -24.15 -11.89 13.60
N HIS A 209 -24.40 -10.64 13.33
CA HIS A 209 -25.54 -10.25 12.51
C HIS A 209 -25.16 -9.21 11.46
N TRP A 210 -25.23 -9.63 10.21
CA TRP A 210 -25.20 -8.79 9.02
C TRP A 210 -26.40 -7.85 8.97
N ASN A 211 -26.54 -6.99 9.92
CA ASN A 211 -27.49 -5.92 9.83
C ASN A 211 -26.82 -4.73 9.15
N LYS A 212 -26.89 -4.76 7.80
CA LYS A 212 -26.73 -3.58 6.95
C LYS A 212 -25.59 -2.64 7.40
N ALA A 213 -24.37 -3.00 7.07
CA ALA A 213 -23.35 -1.98 6.98
C ALA A 213 -23.76 -1.02 5.86
N VAL A 214 -24.63 -0.08 6.17
CA VAL A 214 -24.90 1.04 5.29
C VAL A 214 -23.70 1.95 5.41
N LEU A 215 -22.76 1.76 4.51
CA LEU A 215 -21.73 2.75 4.28
C LEU A 215 -22.45 3.95 3.66
N GLY A 216 -22.78 4.93 4.47
CA GLY A 216 -23.12 6.26 3.98
C GLY A 216 -21.85 6.81 3.31
N ILE A 217 -21.85 6.79 2.00
CA ILE A 217 -20.86 7.45 1.14
C ILE A 217 -21.43 8.81 0.78
#